data_cd2f6f23cb631e449d7c9ee3e9a8d65d
#
_entry.id   cd2f6f23cb631e449d7c9ee3e9a8d65d
#
_cell.length_a   1.000
_cell.length_b   1.000
_cell.length_c   1.000
_cell.angle_alpha   90.00
_cell.angle_beta   90.00
_cell.angle_gamma   90.00
#
_symmetry.space_group_name_H-M   'P 1'
#
loop_
_entity.id
_entity.type
_entity.pdbx_description
1 polymer ?
#
loop_
_entity_poly.entity_id
_entity_poly.type
_entity_poly.pdbx_seq_one_letter_code
_entity_poly.pdbx_strand_id
1 'polypeptide(L)'
;MWARTAPKLAAVKSTRTPSATSALSEQSDTLHAALEIVESIHDQTNGESAVRPDILCVFASGHHRGRFADAIDLFRSSLHPAHILGSTVESVICNTREVERSAGLSVLALTLPNVVVRPFWFDTADGPPAVWDRGFIRERVSLPPDEGAGHGALTHRGIIMLSDPHSLSSEDACAAIDDAAGPQGARIFGGIASGAHHAGLNVLAVDRRLSHSGAVGLSIFGDVALDGFMSQGCSPIGPRFIITKAHDQTIVEIGGKRAIDAAREMLDALPESMRQLVEHGILIGIARDAAKRNLGRDDFVVRLTLGVDQDTGSFTLNHPVRAGMTMQFHVRDAVGASQDLSMCLDAEQLREPVVAALLLTCSSRGSRLFGAANHDAEKISRRLAGPPIAGCSCAGEFAIREHRTYVHCHAASAVMFRALHP
;
A
#
# COMPACT_ATOMS: atom_id res chain seq x y z
N MET A 1 -14.23 -10.00 41.97
CA MET A 1 -12.96 -9.89 42.70
C MET A 1 -11.98 -10.89 42.10
N TRP A 2 -11.07 -10.43 41.25
CA TRP A 2 -9.81 -11.04 40.79
C TRP A 2 -9.30 -10.26 39.56
N ALA A 3 -8.84 -9.02 39.90
CA ALA A 3 -7.99 -8.28 38.93
C ALA A 3 -6.60 -8.92 39.02
N ARG A 4 -6.20 -9.66 37.95
CA ARG A 4 -4.81 -10.05 37.78
C ARG A 4 -4.05 -8.87 37.18
N THR A 5 -3.29 -8.18 38.00
CA THR A 5 -2.24 -7.25 37.61
C THR A 5 -1.22 -7.99 36.74
N ALA A 6 -1.13 -7.62 35.45
CA ALA A 6 -0.05 -8.08 34.58
C ALA A 6 1.30 -7.56 35.13
N PRO A 7 2.35 -8.39 35.16
CA PRO A 7 3.66 -7.96 35.64
C PRO A 7 4.21 -6.87 34.71
N LYS A 8 4.68 -5.76 35.29
CA LYS A 8 5.52 -4.77 34.62
C LYS A 8 6.85 -5.45 34.27
N LEU A 9 6.97 -5.95 33.04
CA LEU A 9 8.29 -6.27 32.50
C LEU A 9 9.00 -4.93 32.25
N ALA A 10 9.99 -4.61 33.08
CA ALA A 10 11.01 -3.64 32.75
C ALA A 10 11.74 -4.21 31.53
N ALA A 11 11.49 -3.66 30.34
CA ALA A 11 12.17 -4.08 29.13
C ALA A 11 13.67 -3.75 29.28
N VAL A 12 14.50 -4.77 29.36
CA VAL A 12 15.94 -4.65 29.14
C VAL A 12 16.08 -4.19 27.68
N LYS A 13 16.51 -2.95 27.44
CA LYS A 13 16.73 -2.44 26.10
C LYS A 13 17.72 -3.34 25.40
N SER A 14 17.33 -3.93 24.28
CA SER A 14 18.21 -4.74 23.44
C SER A 14 19.33 -3.84 22.88
N THR A 15 20.56 -4.32 22.89
CA THR A 15 21.70 -3.66 22.25
C THR A 15 21.79 -4.00 20.75
N ARG A 16 20.86 -4.81 20.22
CA ARG A 16 20.83 -5.15 18.80
C ARG A 16 20.45 -3.92 17.98
N THR A 17 21.07 -3.77 16.81
CA THR A 17 20.72 -2.77 15.82
C THR A 17 19.61 -3.32 14.91
N PRO A 18 18.69 -2.49 14.40
CA PRO A 18 17.73 -2.90 13.38
C PRO A 18 18.48 -3.42 12.14
N SER A 19 18.01 -4.54 11.59
CA SER A 19 18.57 -5.14 10.38
C SER A 19 17.48 -5.79 9.54
N ALA A 20 17.79 -6.02 8.27
CA ALA A 20 16.88 -6.67 7.36
C ALA A 20 17.63 -7.49 6.31
N THR A 21 16.95 -8.48 5.75
CA THR A 21 17.36 -9.22 4.56
C THR A 21 16.17 -9.35 3.62
N SER A 22 16.43 -9.42 2.32
CA SER A 22 15.39 -9.68 1.32
C SER A 22 15.86 -10.78 0.36
N ALA A 23 14.90 -11.60 -0.08
CA ALA A 23 15.18 -12.71 -0.99
C ALA A 23 14.05 -12.85 -2.02
N LEU A 24 14.43 -13.31 -3.21
CA LEU A 24 13.56 -13.54 -4.35
C LEU A 24 13.82 -14.94 -4.91
N SER A 25 12.75 -15.65 -5.24
CA SER A 25 12.82 -16.85 -6.08
C SER A 25 11.87 -16.72 -7.26
N GLU A 26 12.30 -17.18 -8.42
CA GLU A 26 11.51 -17.27 -9.66
C GLU A 26 11.18 -18.72 -10.01
N GLN A 27 11.41 -19.65 -9.10
CA GLN A 27 11.02 -21.05 -9.27
C GLN A 27 9.51 -21.19 -9.38
N SER A 28 9.05 -22.05 -10.28
CA SER A 28 7.61 -22.30 -10.48
C SER A 28 7.02 -23.23 -9.41
N ASP A 29 7.82 -24.11 -8.84
CA ASP A 29 7.40 -24.93 -7.71
C ASP A 29 7.49 -24.13 -6.41
N THR A 30 6.40 -24.05 -5.68
CA THR A 30 6.26 -23.19 -4.48
C THR A 30 7.19 -23.61 -3.34
N LEU A 31 7.39 -24.91 -3.14
CA LEU A 31 8.26 -25.39 -2.05
C LEU A 31 9.73 -25.18 -2.39
N HIS A 32 10.12 -25.41 -3.65
CA HIS A 32 11.48 -25.11 -4.11
C HIS A 32 11.76 -23.61 -4.02
N ALA A 33 10.80 -22.75 -4.43
CA ALA A 33 10.92 -21.32 -4.28
C ALA A 33 11.12 -20.90 -2.81
N ALA A 34 10.33 -21.47 -1.90
CA ALA A 34 10.42 -21.17 -0.49
C ALA A 34 11.73 -21.66 0.14
N LEU A 35 12.24 -22.83 -0.25
CA LEU A 35 13.54 -23.35 0.21
C LEU A 35 14.70 -22.45 -0.26
N GLU A 36 14.71 -22.05 -1.54
CA GLU A 36 15.71 -21.13 -2.10
C GLU A 36 15.76 -19.80 -1.32
N ILE A 37 14.58 -19.28 -0.95
CA ILE A 37 14.49 -18.06 -0.13
C ILE A 37 15.05 -18.30 1.27
N VAL A 38 14.73 -19.43 1.93
CA VAL A 38 15.25 -19.74 3.26
C VAL A 38 16.78 -19.83 3.23
N GLU A 39 17.33 -20.52 2.24
CA GLU A 39 18.79 -20.63 2.03
C GLU A 39 19.42 -19.25 1.83
N SER A 40 18.83 -18.43 0.94
CA SER A 40 19.31 -17.06 0.67
C SER A 40 19.31 -16.18 1.92
N ILE A 41 18.28 -16.25 2.76
CA ILE A 41 18.21 -15.49 4.02
C ILE A 41 19.25 -15.99 5.02
N HIS A 42 19.47 -17.29 5.13
CA HIS A 42 20.50 -17.85 6.01
C HIS A 42 21.91 -17.45 5.56
N ASP A 43 22.19 -17.44 4.26
CA ASP A 43 23.49 -17.03 3.72
C ASP A 43 23.77 -15.54 4.00
N GLN A 44 22.76 -14.68 3.83
CA GLN A 44 22.88 -13.23 4.12
C GLN A 44 23.10 -12.96 5.62
N THR A 45 22.68 -13.84 6.50
CA THR A 45 22.87 -13.72 7.96
C THR A 45 24.12 -14.45 8.47
N ASN A 46 25.06 -14.85 7.59
CA ASN A 46 26.32 -15.57 7.90
C ASN A 46 26.11 -16.86 8.69
N GLY A 47 25.01 -17.56 8.46
CA GLY A 47 24.69 -18.79 9.16
C GLY A 47 24.42 -18.59 10.67
N GLU A 48 24.26 -17.37 11.12
CA GLU A 48 23.78 -17.11 12.47
C GLU A 48 22.34 -17.61 12.56
N SER A 49 22.20 -18.87 12.88
CA SER A 49 20.94 -19.61 13.08
C SER A 49 20.04 -19.02 14.17
N ALA A 50 20.45 -17.89 14.75
CA ALA A 50 19.84 -17.29 15.93
C ALA A 50 19.07 -15.99 15.66
N VAL A 51 19.14 -15.40 14.47
CA VAL A 51 18.40 -14.18 14.19
C VAL A 51 16.98 -14.53 13.70
N ARG A 52 16.05 -14.60 14.64
CA ARG A 52 14.64 -14.78 14.33
C ARG A 52 14.10 -13.42 13.88
N PRO A 53 13.53 -13.29 12.68
CA PRO A 53 12.90 -12.05 12.27
C PRO A 53 11.71 -11.70 13.18
N ASP A 54 11.58 -10.42 13.53
CA ASP A 54 10.40 -9.94 14.22
C ASP A 54 9.19 -9.87 13.27
N ILE A 55 9.46 -9.53 12.00
CA ILE A 55 8.44 -9.52 10.94
C ILE A 55 9.00 -10.20 9.69
N LEU A 56 8.19 -11.05 9.08
CA LEU A 56 8.42 -11.60 7.75
C LEU A 56 7.30 -11.16 6.82
N CYS A 57 7.61 -10.32 5.83
CA CYS A 57 6.67 -9.95 4.78
C CYS A 57 6.85 -10.88 3.58
N VAL A 58 5.76 -11.50 3.08
CA VAL A 58 5.78 -12.52 2.04
C VAL A 58 4.83 -12.15 0.91
N PHE A 59 5.34 -11.98 -0.29
CA PHE A 59 4.54 -11.71 -1.49
C PHE A 59 4.76 -12.82 -2.51
N ALA A 60 3.67 -13.41 -2.99
CA ALA A 60 3.70 -14.52 -3.92
C ALA A 60 2.86 -14.21 -5.16
N SER A 61 3.43 -14.40 -6.35
CA SER A 61 2.64 -14.28 -7.57
C SER A 61 1.50 -15.31 -7.60
N GLY A 62 0.46 -15.03 -8.39
CA GLY A 62 -0.70 -15.91 -8.51
C GLY A 62 -0.36 -17.37 -8.88
N HIS A 63 0.83 -17.66 -9.41
CA HIS A 63 1.34 -18.99 -9.69
C HIS A 63 1.48 -19.85 -8.43
N HIS A 64 1.81 -19.24 -7.30
CA HIS A 64 2.02 -19.91 -6.02
C HIS A 64 0.75 -20.00 -5.17
N ARG A 65 -0.37 -19.43 -5.63
CA ARG A 65 -1.62 -19.33 -4.85
C ARG A 65 -2.08 -20.66 -4.24
N GLY A 66 -2.07 -21.72 -5.06
CA GLY A 66 -2.57 -23.04 -4.63
C GLY A 66 -1.77 -23.67 -3.50
N ARG A 67 -0.53 -23.25 -3.28
CA ARG A 67 0.38 -23.77 -2.26
C ARG A 67 1.01 -22.67 -1.40
N PHE A 68 0.39 -21.49 -1.37
CA PHE A 68 0.88 -20.38 -0.57
C PHE A 68 0.91 -20.70 0.93
N ALA A 69 -0.06 -21.50 1.41
CA ALA A 69 -0.08 -22.03 2.77
C ALA A 69 1.19 -22.83 3.10
N ASP A 70 1.61 -23.71 2.20
CA ASP A 70 2.80 -24.56 2.38
C ASP A 70 4.06 -23.70 2.48
N ALA A 71 4.17 -22.63 1.67
CA ALA A 71 5.29 -21.70 1.75
C ALA A 71 5.32 -20.95 3.11
N ILE A 72 4.16 -20.46 3.59
CA ILE A 72 4.05 -19.82 4.91
C ILE A 72 4.46 -20.77 6.04
N ASP A 73 4.03 -22.02 6.00
CA ASP A 73 4.40 -23.03 7.00
C ASP A 73 5.89 -23.39 6.96
N LEU A 74 6.49 -23.45 5.76
CA LEU A 74 7.92 -23.65 5.58
C LEU A 74 8.71 -22.48 6.17
N PHE A 75 8.35 -21.24 5.84
CA PHE A 75 9.02 -20.06 6.41
C PHE A 75 8.90 -20.02 7.93
N ARG A 76 7.73 -20.37 8.47
CA ARG A 76 7.53 -20.43 9.91
C ARG A 76 8.43 -21.45 10.59
N SER A 77 8.55 -22.66 10.01
CA SER A 77 9.34 -23.75 10.57
C SER A 77 10.84 -23.55 10.41
N SER A 78 11.29 -22.83 9.36
CA SER A 78 12.71 -22.67 9.05
C SER A 78 13.30 -21.36 9.57
N LEU A 79 12.57 -20.24 9.48
CA LEU A 79 13.04 -18.90 9.88
C LEU A 79 12.54 -18.47 11.27
N HIS A 80 11.53 -19.17 11.81
CA HIS A 80 10.92 -18.87 13.11
C HIS A 80 10.56 -17.41 13.36
N PRO A 81 9.93 -16.69 12.39
CA PRO A 81 9.57 -15.29 12.58
C PRO A 81 8.55 -15.12 13.72
N ALA A 82 8.61 -13.98 14.42
CA ALA A 82 7.61 -13.66 15.43
C ALA A 82 6.25 -13.41 14.78
N HIS A 83 6.24 -12.66 13.67
CA HIS A 83 5.03 -12.36 12.90
C HIS A 83 5.26 -12.53 11.39
N ILE A 84 4.23 -12.97 10.69
CA ILE A 84 4.19 -13.07 9.23
C ILE A 84 3.05 -12.19 8.71
N LEU A 85 3.32 -11.43 7.66
CA LEU A 85 2.32 -10.71 6.87
C LEU A 85 2.52 -11.05 5.39
N GLY A 86 1.48 -11.41 4.67
CA GLY A 86 1.66 -11.76 3.27
C GLY A 86 0.40 -11.72 2.43
N SER A 87 0.59 -11.76 1.12
CA SER A 87 -0.49 -11.80 0.14
C SER A 87 -0.07 -12.42 -1.17
N THR A 88 -1.05 -13.00 -1.87
CA THR A 88 -0.91 -13.29 -3.30
C THR A 88 -1.13 -12.03 -4.11
N VAL A 89 -0.27 -11.83 -5.13
CA VAL A 89 -0.16 -10.58 -5.90
C VAL A 89 0.05 -10.88 -7.38
N GLU A 90 -0.10 -9.89 -8.26
CA GLU A 90 0.14 -10.07 -9.70
C GLU A 90 1.63 -10.19 -10.02
N SER A 91 2.45 -9.34 -9.41
CA SER A 91 3.89 -9.26 -9.62
C SER A 91 4.59 -9.07 -8.28
N VAL A 92 5.79 -9.60 -8.12
CA VAL A 92 6.59 -9.45 -6.90
C VAL A 92 7.82 -8.58 -7.15
N ILE A 93 8.29 -7.90 -6.11
CA ILE A 93 9.41 -6.97 -6.16
C ILE A 93 10.44 -7.40 -5.12
N CYS A 94 11.73 -7.41 -5.51
CA CYS A 94 12.83 -7.61 -4.56
C CYS A 94 14.06 -6.83 -5.02
N ASN A 95 14.56 -5.98 -4.15
CA ASN A 95 15.71 -5.12 -4.40
C ASN A 95 15.56 -4.28 -5.68
N THR A 96 16.26 -4.63 -6.75
CA THR A 96 16.22 -3.94 -8.05
C THR A 96 15.33 -4.66 -9.07
N ARG A 97 14.66 -5.76 -8.69
CA ARG A 97 13.92 -6.61 -9.62
C ARG A 97 12.43 -6.56 -9.40
N GLU A 98 11.70 -6.48 -10.50
CA GLU A 98 10.24 -6.63 -10.60
C GLU A 98 9.95 -7.85 -11.46
N VAL A 99 9.40 -8.90 -10.86
CA VAL A 99 9.04 -10.14 -11.56
C VAL A 99 7.59 -10.07 -11.98
N GLU A 100 7.37 -9.77 -13.26
CA GLU A 100 6.06 -9.56 -13.85
C GLU A 100 5.62 -10.78 -14.66
N ARG A 101 4.33 -11.17 -14.54
CA ARG A 101 3.67 -12.21 -15.37
C ARG A 101 4.36 -13.57 -15.36
N SER A 102 5.13 -13.86 -14.34
CA SER A 102 5.82 -15.13 -14.12
C SER A 102 5.74 -15.57 -12.67
N ALA A 103 6.19 -16.78 -12.39
CA ALA A 103 6.31 -17.25 -11.02
C ALA A 103 7.29 -16.34 -10.26
N GLY A 104 6.93 -15.96 -9.06
CA GLY A 104 7.78 -15.15 -8.19
C GLY A 104 7.32 -15.22 -6.74
N LEU A 105 8.28 -15.33 -5.85
CA LEU A 105 8.10 -15.29 -4.41
C LEU A 105 9.14 -14.34 -3.82
N SER A 106 8.69 -13.29 -3.15
CA SER A 106 9.54 -12.25 -2.56
C SER A 106 9.32 -12.16 -1.07
N VAL A 107 10.40 -12.04 -0.31
CA VAL A 107 10.36 -12.00 1.16
C VAL A 107 11.26 -10.88 1.68
N LEU A 108 10.76 -10.15 2.69
CA LEU A 108 11.52 -9.24 3.53
C LEU A 108 11.49 -9.75 4.97
N ALA A 109 12.65 -10.05 5.52
CA ALA A 109 12.83 -10.42 6.91
C ALA A 109 13.39 -9.24 7.69
N LEU A 110 12.67 -8.78 8.73
CA LEU A 110 12.99 -7.62 9.54
C LEU A 110 13.32 -8.05 10.97
N THR A 111 14.45 -7.58 11.48
CA THR A 111 14.80 -7.67 12.91
C THR A 111 14.78 -6.26 13.47
N LEU A 112 13.83 -5.99 14.36
CA LEU A 112 13.50 -4.66 14.88
C LEU A 112 13.53 -4.68 16.41
N PRO A 113 14.68 -4.47 17.05
CA PRO A 113 14.78 -4.51 18.48
C PRO A 113 13.94 -3.42 19.16
N ASN A 114 13.37 -3.75 20.32
CA ASN A 114 12.47 -2.88 21.10
C ASN A 114 11.18 -2.48 20.34
N VAL A 115 10.77 -3.28 19.39
CA VAL A 115 9.50 -3.12 18.66
C VAL A 115 8.51 -4.16 19.14
N VAL A 116 7.27 -3.75 19.32
CA VAL A 116 6.14 -4.64 19.58
C VAL A 116 5.22 -4.60 18.37
N VAL A 117 4.87 -5.77 17.89
CA VAL A 117 3.97 -5.95 16.76
C VAL A 117 2.67 -6.58 17.23
N ARG A 118 1.55 -6.07 16.76
CA ARG A 118 0.21 -6.60 17.04
C ARG A 118 -0.46 -6.98 15.73
N PRO A 119 -0.64 -8.28 15.45
CA PRO A 119 -1.34 -8.74 14.27
C PRO A 119 -2.85 -8.50 14.44
N PHE A 120 -3.52 -8.18 13.33
CA PHE A 120 -4.97 -8.04 13.28
C PHE A 120 -5.52 -8.51 11.93
N TRP A 121 -6.84 -8.71 11.88
CA TRP A 121 -7.56 -9.00 10.65
C TRP A 121 -9.00 -8.51 10.76
N PHE A 122 -9.57 -8.24 9.60
CA PHE A 122 -11.02 -8.05 9.41
C PHE A 122 -11.51 -9.14 8.47
N ASP A 123 -12.67 -9.69 8.74
CA ASP A 123 -13.30 -10.68 7.88
C ASP A 123 -14.77 -10.31 7.56
N THR A 124 -15.44 -11.11 6.74
CA THR A 124 -16.82 -10.83 6.35
C THR A 124 -17.81 -10.85 7.51
N ALA A 125 -17.47 -11.54 8.61
CA ALA A 125 -18.31 -11.58 9.81
C ALA A 125 -18.27 -10.27 10.60
N ASP A 126 -17.24 -9.44 10.42
CA ASP A 126 -17.15 -8.11 11.04
C ASP A 126 -18.09 -7.09 10.39
N GLY A 127 -18.72 -7.45 9.27
CA GLY A 127 -19.58 -6.57 8.48
C GLY A 127 -18.79 -5.52 7.67
N PRO A 128 -19.48 -4.65 6.92
CA PRO A 128 -18.85 -3.58 6.16
C PRO A 128 -18.29 -2.50 7.09
N PRO A 129 -17.25 -1.75 6.67
CA PRO A 129 -16.63 -0.70 7.50
C PRO A 129 -17.59 0.35 8.05
N ALA A 130 -18.70 0.60 7.36
CA ALA A 130 -19.73 1.55 7.79
C ALA A 130 -20.44 1.19 9.11
N VAL A 131 -20.36 -0.07 9.56
CA VAL A 131 -20.96 -0.51 10.83
C VAL A 131 -19.92 -0.68 11.94
N TRP A 132 -18.65 -0.43 11.68
CA TRP A 132 -17.59 -0.54 12.66
C TRP A 132 -17.60 0.67 13.59
N ASP A 133 -17.83 0.43 14.88
CA ASP A 133 -17.70 1.48 15.87
C ASP A 133 -16.23 1.72 16.26
N ARG A 134 -15.98 2.86 16.87
CA ARG A 134 -14.63 3.27 17.27
C ARG A 134 -13.98 2.30 18.27
N GLY A 135 -14.77 1.74 19.19
CA GLY A 135 -14.28 0.80 20.19
C GLY A 135 -13.81 -0.50 19.54
N PHE A 136 -14.64 -1.06 18.66
CA PHE A 136 -14.30 -2.25 17.89
C PHE A 136 -13.00 -2.09 17.12
N ILE A 137 -12.84 -0.96 16.37
CA ILE A 137 -11.64 -0.71 15.58
C ILE A 137 -10.42 -0.57 16.49
N ARG A 138 -10.50 0.22 17.55
CA ARG A 138 -9.38 0.46 18.47
C ARG A 138 -8.86 -0.83 19.10
N GLU A 139 -9.77 -1.70 19.51
CA GLU A 139 -9.43 -3.02 20.03
C GLU A 139 -8.80 -3.89 18.95
N ARG A 140 -9.46 -3.97 17.79
CA ARG A 140 -9.04 -4.85 16.67
C ARG A 140 -7.65 -4.53 16.17
N VAL A 141 -7.33 -3.25 15.92
CA VAL A 141 -6.03 -2.80 15.41
C VAL A 141 -5.09 -2.31 16.51
N SER A 142 -5.46 -2.51 17.76
CA SER A 142 -4.66 -2.14 18.94
C SER A 142 -4.23 -0.67 18.98
N LEU A 143 -5.11 0.26 18.59
CA LEU A 143 -4.81 1.70 18.68
C LEU A 143 -4.61 2.15 20.12
N PRO A 144 -3.70 3.11 20.39
CA PRO A 144 -3.51 3.64 21.74
C PRO A 144 -4.77 4.37 22.24
N PRO A 145 -5.02 4.47 23.56
CA PRO A 145 -6.13 5.25 24.11
C PRO A 145 -6.01 6.74 23.77
N ASP A 146 -7.15 7.45 23.72
CA ASP A 146 -7.22 8.86 23.29
C ASP A 146 -6.47 9.83 24.19
N GLU A 147 -6.43 9.54 25.50
CA GLU A 147 -5.78 10.41 26.49
C GLU A 147 -4.70 9.65 27.25
N GLY A 148 -3.50 10.23 27.24
CA GLY A 148 -2.46 9.90 28.21
C GLY A 148 -1.99 8.47 28.12
N ALA A 149 -1.18 8.14 27.13
CA ALA A 149 -0.26 7.02 27.29
C ALA A 149 0.54 7.28 28.57
N GLY A 150 0.20 6.56 29.64
CA GLY A 150 0.91 6.66 30.91
C GLY A 150 2.41 6.52 30.65
N HIS A 151 3.24 7.14 31.50
CA HIS A 151 4.68 7.04 31.42
C HIS A 151 5.10 5.56 31.24
N GLY A 152 5.63 5.20 30.08
CA GLY A 152 6.05 3.83 29.72
C GLY A 152 5.20 3.12 28.64
N ALA A 153 4.17 3.74 28.08
CA ALA A 153 3.47 3.18 26.93
C ALA A 153 4.33 3.29 25.66
N LEU A 154 4.39 2.21 24.88
CA LEU A 154 5.09 2.19 23.60
C LEU A 154 4.38 3.12 22.61
N THR A 155 5.15 3.92 21.90
CA THR A 155 4.62 4.81 20.84
C THR A 155 4.13 3.98 19.66
N HIS A 156 2.88 4.17 19.24
CA HIS A 156 2.36 3.62 17.98
C HIS A 156 3.05 4.30 16.81
N ARG A 157 3.54 3.51 15.86
CA ARG A 157 4.33 3.99 14.72
C ARG A 157 3.57 3.98 13.42
N GLY A 158 2.60 3.09 13.30
CA GLY A 158 1.73 2.94 12.14
C GLY A 158 1.27 1.51 11.96
N ILE A 159 0.55 1.30 10.89
CA ILE A 159 -0.08 0.05 10.50
C ILE A 159 0.42 -0.34 9.11
N ILE A 160 0.73 -1.63 8.92
CA ILE A 160 0.88 -2.20 7.58
C ILE A 160 -0.32 -3.11 7.36
N MET A 161 -1.11 -2.85 6.32
CA MET A 161 -2.36 -3.57 6.03
C MET A 161 -2.40 -4.04 4.58
N LEU A 162 -2.85 -5.27 4.36
CA LEU A 162 -3.15 -5.86 3.06
C LEU A 162 -4.63 -6.24 3.04
N SER A 163 -5.34 -5.92 1.97
CA SER A 163 -6.79 -6.15 1.87
C SER A 163 -7.17 -6.85 0.57
N ASP A 164 -8.30 -7.53 0.57
CA ASP A 164 -8.88 -8.14 -0.62
C ASP A 164 -9.86 -7.17 -1.31
N PRO A 165 -9.71 -6.91 -2.63
CA PRO A 165 -10.53 -5.93 -3.35
C PRO A 165 -11.99 -6.30 -3.50
N HIS A 166 -12.32 -7.60 -3.35
CA HIS A 166 -13.64 -8.13 -3.68
C HIS A 166 -14.59 -8.24 -2.48
N SER A 167 -14.04 -8.13 -1.26
CA SER A 167 -14.78 -8.42 -0.02
C SER A 167 -14.79 -7.27 0.98
N LEU A 168 -13.93 -6.26 0.80
CA LEU A 168 -13.80 -5.13 1.71
C LEU A 168 -13.55 -3.83 0.93
N SER A 169 -14.33 -2.79 1.23
CA SER A 169 -13.99 -1.43 0.81
C SER A 169 -12.76 -0.95 1.59
N SER A 170 -11.60 -1.03 0.95
CA SER A 170 -10.33 -0.63 1.57
C SER A 170 -10.31 0.85 1.92
N GLU A 171 -10.97 1.69 1.12
CA GLU A 171 -11.07 3.14 1.37
C GLU A 171 -11.87 3.44 2.62
N ASP A 172 -13.05 2.80 2.77
CA ASP A 172 -13.89 2.97 3.95
C ASP A 172 -13.21 2.38 5.20
N ALA A 173 -12.50 1.26 5.06
CA ALA A 173 -11.74 0.66 6.15
C ALA A 173 -10.61 1.58 6.63
N CYS A 174 -9.82 2.15 5.72
CA CYS A 174 -8.79 3.12 6.07
C CYS A 174 -9.39 4.36 6.74
N ALA A 175 -10.50 4.90 6.20
CA ALA A 175 -11.17 6.05 6.78
C ALA A 175 -11.69 5.77 8.20
N ALA A 176 -12.32 4.61 8.41
CA ALA A 176 -12.82 4.20 9.72
C ALA A 176 -11.69 4.02 10.75
N ILE A 177 -10.55 3.44 10.34
CA ILE A 177 -9.38 3.28 11.21
C ILE A 177 -8.75 4.64 11.54
N ASP A 178 -8.61 5.54 10.56
CA ASP A 178 -8.09 6.89 10.80
C ASP A 178 -9.01 7.71 11.72
N ASP A 179 -10.34 7.59 11.55
CA ASP A 179 -11.32 8.24 12.44
C ASP A 179 -11.23 7.70 13.87
N ALA A 180 -11.04 6.39 14.01
CA ALA A 180 -10.85 5.79 15.32
C ALA A 180 -9.53 6.22 15.99
N ALA A 181 -8.48 6.46 15.21
CA ALA A 181 -7.20 6.96 15.72
C ALA A 181 -7.22 8.44 16.11
N GLY A 182 -8.19 9.21 15.60
CA GLY A 182 -8.34 10.63 15.90
C GLY A 182 -7.60 11.55 14.93
N PRO A 183 -7.35 12.83 15.31
CA PRO A 183 -6.88 13.86 14.38
C PRO A 183 -5.53 13.58 13.68
N GLN A 184 -4.66 12.77 14.28
CA GLN A 184 -3.36 12.42 13.73
C GLN A 184 -3.41 11.23 12.77
N GLY A 185 -4.58 10.56 12.64
CA GLY A 185 -4.75 9.35 11.87
C GLY A 185 -3.94 8.15 12.40
N ALA A 186 -4.16 6.98 11.82
CA ALA A 186 -3.50 5.74 12.23
C ALA A 186 -2.17 5.48 11.50
N ARG A 187 -1.83 6.26 10.49
CA ARG A 187 -0.67 6.06 9.61
C ARG A 187 -0.68 4.67 8.97
N ILE A 188 -1.63 4.43 8.08
CA ILE A 188 -1.82 3.15 7.42
C ILE A 188 -1.01 3.13 6.12
N PHE A 189 -0.16 2.12 6.00
CA PHE A 189 0.59 1.78 4.80
C PHE A 189 0.13 0.42 4.29
N GLY A 190 0.40 0.13 3.03
CA GLY A 190 0.06 -1.18 2.48
C GLY A 190 -0.63 -1.08 1.13
N GLY A 191 -1.46 -2.06 0.83
CA GLY A 191 -2.14 -2.09 -0.46
C GLY A 191 -3.16 -3.20 -0.60
N ILE A 192 -3.79 -3.21 -1.74
CA ILE A 192 -4.85 -4.12 -2.12
C ILE A 192 -4.25 -5.29 -2.89
N ALA A 193 -4.56 -6.51 -2.49
CA ALA A 193 -4.12 -7.74 -3.15
C ALA A 193 -4.52 -7.75 -4.64
N SER A 194 -3.62 -8.23 -5.49
CA SER A 194 -3.78 -8.22 -6.95
C SER A 194 -3.59 -9.59 -7.60
N GLY A 195 -3.42 -10.65 -6.80
CA GLY A 195 -3.12 -12.00 -7.29
C GLY A 195 -4.24 -12.69 -8.06
N ALA A 196 -5.45 -12.13 -8.03
CA ALA A 196 -6.60 -12.67 -8.74
C ALA A 196 -7.65 -11.60 -9.04
N HIS A 197 -8.39 -11.82 -10.14
CA HIS A 197 -9.45 -10.92 -10.61
C HIS A 197 -10.86 -11.32 -10.15
N HIS A 198 -10.99 -12.38 -9.35
CA HIS A 198 -12.28 -12.90 -8.88
C HIS A 198 -12.27 -13.03 -7.36
N ALA A 199 -13.44 -12.83 -6.76
CA ALA A 199 -13.65 -13.00 -5.32
C ALA A 199 -13.26 -14.40 -4.85
N GLY A 200 -12.67 -14.46 -3.64
CA GLY A 200 -12.27 -15.71 -2.99
C GLY A 200 -10.98 -16.35 -3.55
N LEU A 201 -10.31 -15.71 -4.50
CA LEU A 201 -9.09 -16.24 -5.11
C LEU A 201 -7.79 -15.59 -4.61
N ASN A 202 -7.83 -14.39 -4.05
CA ASN A 202 -6.68 -13.86 -3.33
C ASN A 202 -6.46 -14.62 -2.03
N VAL A 203 -5.23 -14.70 -1.58
CA VAL A 203 -4.88 -15.25 -0.26
C VAL A 203 -4.13 -14.18 0.51
N LEU A 204 -4.64 -13.83 1.67
CA LEU A 204 -4.02 -12.95 2.66
C LEU A 204 -3.51 -13.80 3.82
N ALA A 205 -2.35 -13.48 4.36
CA ALA A 205 -1.75 -14.19 5.48
C ALA A 205 -1.37 -13.23 6.60
N VAL A 206 -1.76 -13.56 7.83
CA VAL A 206 -1.21 -12.96 9.04
C VAL A 206 -0.97 -14.07 10.08
N ASP A 207 0.27 -14.22 10.49
CA ASP A 207 0.73 -15.31 11.38
C ASP A 207 0.30 -16.70 10.87
N ARG A 208 -0.64 -17.35 11.57
CA ARG A 208 -1.18 -18.66 11.18
C ARG A 208 -2.50 -18.59 10.42
N ARG A 209 -3.06 -17.38 10.32
CA ARG A 209 -4.33 -17.17 9.64
C ARG A 209 -4.10 -16.95 8.16
N LEU A 210 -4.82 -17.70 7.36
CA LEU A 210 -5.00 -17.46 5.93
C LEU A 210 -6.45 -17.04 5.70
N SER A 211 -6.65 -16.04 4.88
CA SER A 211 -7.98 -15.54 4.51
C SER A 211 -8.07 -15.30 3.02
N HIS A 212 -9.25 -15.53 2.47
CA HIS A 212 -9.59 -15.22 1.08
C HIS A 212 -10.47 -13.98 0.97
N SER A 213 -10.62 -13.24 2.06
CA SER A 213 -11.50 -12.07 2.16
C SER A 213 -11.01 -11.13 3.26
N GLY A 214 -11.54 -9.91 3.27
CA GLY A 214 -11.31 -8.92 4.31
C GLY A 214 -9.93 -8.25 4.21
N ALA A 215 -9.29 -8.06 5.36
CA ALA A 215 -7.97 -7.49 5.46
C ALA A 215 -7.15 -8.15 6.57
N VAL A 216 -5.84 -8.12 6.43
CA VAL A 216 -4.87 -8.54 7.44
C VAL A 216 -3.85 -7.44 7.65
N GLY A 217 -3.28 -7.32 8.85
CA GLY A 217 -2.29 -6.29 9.10
C GLY A 217 -1.51 -6.45 10.39
N LEU A 218 -0.54 -5.56 10.53
CA LEU A 218 0.34 -5.45 11.69
C LEU A 218 0.32 -4.01 12.19
N SER A 219 -0.02 -3.80 13.47
CA SER A 219 0.18 -2.53 14.17
C SER A 219 1.54 -2.55 14.84
N ILE A 220 2.35 -1.52 14.62
CA ILE A 220 3.76 -1.47 15.00
C ILE A 220 3.98 -0.38 16.06
N PHE A 221 4.70 -0.75 17.12
CA PHE A 221 5.00 0.11 18.26
C PHE A 221 6.48 0.03 18.63
N GLY A 222 7.02 1.08 19.22
CA GLY A 222 8.35 1.05 19.82
C GLY A 222 9.42 1.82 19.05
N ASP A 223 10.66 1.31 19.04
CA ASP A 223 11.85 2.05 18.63
C ASP A 223 12.16 1.88 17.12
N VAL A 224 11.19 2.17 16.25
CA VAL A 224 11.34 2.23 14.80
C VAL A 224 10.58 3.43 14.26
N ALA A 225 11.10 4.11 13.25
CA ALA A 225 10.32 5.05 12.46
C ALA A 225 9.75 4.31 11.23
N LEU A 226 8.44 4.44 11.03
CA LEU A 226 7.78 4.08 9.78
C LEU A 226 7.50 5.35 9.00
N ASP A 227 8.14 5.48 7.86
CA ASP A 227 7.93 6.58 6.93
C ASP A 227 7.44 6.05 5.60
N GLY A 228 6.93 6.91 4.76
CA GLY A 228 6.52 6.51 3.44
C GLY A 228 6.38 7.70 2.52
N PHE A 229 6.53 7.44 1.24
CA PHE A 229 6.15 8.35 0.17
C PHE A 229 5.20 7.67 -0.80
N MET A 230 4.53 8.47 -1.59
CA MET A 230 3.72 8.00 -2.71
C MET A 230 4.01 8.88 -3.92
N SER A 231 4.39 8.24 -5.01
CA SER A 231 4.62 8.86 -6.31
C SER A 231 3.48 8.52 -7.26
N GLN A 232 2.89 9.56 -7.85
CA GLN A 232 1.79 9.38 -8.80
C GLN A 232 2.29 9.05 -10.21
N GLY A 233 1.61 8.07 -10.85
CA GLY A 233 1.87 7.67 -12.23
C GLY A 233 1.07 8.44 -13.28
N CYS A 234 0.37 9.50 -12.88
CA CYS A 234 -0.56 10.23 -13.73
C CYS A 234 -0.25 11.72 -13.74
N SER A 235 -0.41 12.35 -14.89
CA SER A 235 -0.29 13.79 -15.06
C SER A 235 -1.66 14.43 -15.32
N PRO A 236 -1.97 15.60 -14.71
CA PRO A 236 -3.20 16.33 -15.00
C PRO A 236 -3.17 16.90 -16.40
N ILE A 237 -4.32 16.87 -17.09
CA ILE A 237 -4.52 17.48 -18.40
C ILE A 237 -5.74 18.41 -18.39
N GLY A 238 -5.71 19.41 -19.24
CA GLY A 238 -6.80 20.38 -19.38
C GLY A 238 -7.09 21.21 -18.11
N PRO A 239 -8.21 21.95 -18.12
CA PRO A 239 -8.61 22.77 -16.99
C PRO A 239 -9.22 21.94 -15.85
N ARG A 240 -9.38 22.57 -14.71
CA ARG A 240 -10.17 22.07 -13.59
C ARG A 240 -11.65 22.33 -13.83
N PHE A 241 -12.48 21.39 -13.40
CA PHE A 241 -13.94 21.49 -13.51
C PHE A 241 -14.59 21.34 -12.14
N ILE A 242 -15.74 21.95 -11.98
CA ILE A 242 -16.65 21.65 -10.87
C ILE A 242 -17.68 20.61 -11.37
N ILE A 243 -17.88 19.56 -10.62
CA ILE A 243 -18.98 18.63 -10.85
C ILE A 243 -20.27 19.36 -10.51
N THR A 244 -21.11 19.58 -11.50
CA THR A 244 -22.38 20.32 -11.32
C THR A 244 -23.56 19.41 -11.10
N LYS A 245 -23.47 18.15 -11.57
CA LYS A 245 -24.50 17.11 -11.32
C LYS A 245 -23.84 15.73 -11.21
N ALA A 246 -24.21 14.99 -10.15
CA ALA A 246 -23.73 13.64 -9.90
C ALA A 246 -24.78 12.81 -9.19
N HIS A 247 -24.64 11.49 -9.28
CA HIS A 247 -25.45 10.46 -8.65
C HIS A 247 -24.53 9.33 -8.20
N ASP A 248 -24.47 9.04 -6.92
CA ASP A 248 -23.62 7.99 -6.35
C ASP A 248 -22.18 8.05 -6.84
N GLN A 249 -21.79 7.17 -7.76
CA GLN A 249 -20.46 7.10 -8.37
C GLN A 249 -20.43 7.71 -9.78
N THR A 250 -21.52 8.32 -10.24
CA THR A 250 -21.69 8.76 -11.63
C THR A 250 -21.68 10.28 -11.74
N ILE A 251 -20.74 10.80 -12.53
CA ILE A 251 -20.65 12.21 -12.92
C ILE A 251 -21.53 12.41 -14.16
N VAL A 252 -22.58 13.23 -14.04
CA VAL A 252 -23.49 13.54 -15.12
C VAL A 252 -23.12 14.83 -15.84
N GLU A 253 -22.78 15.89 -15.08
CA GLU A 253 -22.42 17.21 -15.62
C GLU A 253 -21.19 17.76 -14.92
N ILE A 254 -20.32 18.42 -15.70
CA ILE A 254 -19.18 19.18 -15.23
C ILE A 254 -19.22 20.57 -15.87
N GLY A 255 -19.06 21.63 -15.07
CA GLY A 255 -19.10 23.01 -15.55
C GLY A 255 -20.41 23.37 -16.24
N GLY A 256 -21.54 22.74 -15.89
CA GLY A 256 -22.86 23.00 -16.48
C GLY A 256 -23.10 22.34 -17.85
N LYS A 257 -22.18 21.45 -18.30
CA LYS A 257 -22.31 20.69 -19.55
C LYS A 257 -22.35 19.19 -19.25
N ARG A 258 -22.90 18.39 -20.16
CA ARG A 258 -22.76 16.93 -20.07
C ARG A 258 -21.28 16.56 -19.96
N ALA A 259 -20.96 15.61 -19.09
CA ALA A 259 -19.57 15.29 -18.76
C ALA A 259 -18.75 14.87 -20.00
N ILE A 260 -19.33 14.10 -20.93
CA ILE A 260 -18.68 13.69 -22.17
C ILE A 260 -18.42 14.84 -23.12
N ASP A 261 -19.34 15.83 -23.19
CA ASP A 261 -19.19 16.97 -24.10
C ASP A 261 -18.08 17.91 -23.63
N ALA A 262 -18.02 18.17 -22.31
CA ALA A 262 -16.92 18.92 -21.72
C ALA A 262 -15.57 18.20 -21.85
N ALA A 263 -15.54 16.88 -21.76
CA ALA A 263 -14.34 16.08 -22.01
C ALA A 263 -13.89 16.20 -23.47
N ARG A 264 -14.80 16.12 -24.43
CA ARG A 264 -14.47 16.28 -25.88
C ARG A 264 -13.89 17.66 -26.17
N GLU A 265 -14.57 18.73 -25.72
CA GLU A 265 -14.06 20.11 -25.87
C GLU A 265 -12.65 20.28 -25.26
N MET A 266 -12.41 19.71 -24.09
CA MET A 266 -11.10 19.73 -23.46
C MET A 266 -10.07 18.99 -24.32
N LEU A 267 -10.40 17.79 -24.83
CA LEU A 267 -9.49 16.98 -25.66
C LEU A 267 -9.14 17.70 -26.98
N ASP A 268 -10.11 18.35 -27.61
CA ASP A 268 -9.92 19.11 -28.86
C ASP A 268 -8.97 20.30 -28.65
N ALA A 269 -8.96 20.86 -27.45
CA ALA A 269 -8.09 21.98 -27.08
C ALA A 269 -6.67 21.56 -26.64
N LEU A 270 -6.39 20.26 -26.47
CA LEU A 270 -5.07 19.79 -26.04
C LEU A 270 -4.00 19.95 -27.10
N PRO A 271 -2.75 20.29 -26.73
CA PRO A 271 -1.59 20.17 -27.60
C PRO A 271 -1.39 18.73 -28.10
N GLU A 272 -0.84 18.57 -29.30
CA GLU A 272 -0.62 17.26 -29.93
C GLU A 272 0.16 16.28 -29.03
N SER A 273 1.19 16.77 -28.35
CA SER A 273 1.99 15.95 -27.43
C SER A 273 1.19 15.36 -26.25
N MET A 274 0.13 16.02 -25.84
CA MET A 274 -0.76 15.51 -24.78
C MET A 274 -1.84 14.58 -25.33
N ARG A 275 -2.26 14.76 -26.56
CA ARG A 275 -3.26 13.87 -27.19
C ARG A 275 -2.76 12.44 -27.31
N GLN A 276 -1.48 12.24 -27.59
CA GLN A 276 -0.86 10.91 -27.63
C GLN A 276 -0.96 10.16 -26.29
N LEU A 277 -0.87 10.86 -25.16
CA LEU A 277 -1.04 10.26 -23.84
C LEU A 277 -2.49 9.81 -23.57
N VAL A 278 -3.45 10.47 -24.20
CA VAL A 278 -4.89 10.15 -24.06
C VAL A 278 -5.24 8.79 -24.70
N GLU A 279 -4.50 8.32 -25.69
CA GLU A 279 -4.70 7.01 -26.33
C GLU A 279 -4.65 5.85 -25.32
N HIS A 280 -3.97 6.04 -24.19
CA HIS A 280 -3.87 5.06 -23.10
C HIS A 280 -5.02 5.17 -22.07
N GLY A 281 -6.02 5.99 -22.36
CA GLY A 281 -7.19 6.21 -21.51
C GLY A 281 -7.09 7.45 -20.65
N ILE A 282 -8.26 7.95 -20.27
CA ILE A 282 -8.44 9.14 -19.42
C ILE A 282 -8.86 8.69 -18.03
N LEU A 283 -8.27 9.30 -17.03
CA LEU A 283 -8.57 9.10 -15.62
C LEU A 283 -9.14 10.39 -15.05
N ILE A 284 -9.80 10.31 -13.91
CA ILE A 284 -10.42 11.45 -13.25
C ILE A 284 -9.79 11.64 -11.87
N GLY A 285 -9.12 12.77 -11.68
CA GLY A 285 -8.65 13.20 -10.37
C GLY A 285 -9.74 13.99 -9.65
N ILE A 286 -10.06 13.60 -8.42
CA ILE A 286 -10.97 14.32 -7.53
C ILE A 286 -10.12 15.06 -6.49
N ALA A 287 -10.33 16.37 -6.34
CA ALA A 287 -9.64 17.16 -5.35
C ALA A 287 -10.03 16.71 -3.93
N ARG A 288 -9.02 16.51 -3.06
CA ARG A 288 -9.21 16.12 -1.65
C ARG A 288 -9.90 17.22 -0.84
N ASP A 289 -9.53 18.45 -1.09
CA ASP A 289 -10.10 19.63 -0.46
C ASP A 289 -10.65 20.59 -1.54
N ALA A 290 -11.96 20.67 -1.64
CA ALA A 290 -12.63 21.58 -2.57
C ALA A 290 -12.47 23.08 -2.21
N ALA A 291 -12.10 23.40 -0.96
CA ALA A 291 -11.92 24.77 -0.51
C ALA A 291 -10.53 25.35 -0.85
N LYS A 292 -9.57 24.48 -1.17
CA LYS A 292 -8.21 24.89 -1.53
C LYS A 292 -8.18 25.63 -2.86
N ARG A 293 -7.76 26.91 -2.85
CA ARG A 293 -7.74 27.76 -4.04
C ARG A 293 -6.67 27.36 -5.07
N ASN A 294 -5.48 27.00 -4.58
CA ASN A 294 -4.33 26.64 -5.42
C ASN A 294 -4.09 25.14 -5.31
N LEU A 295 -4.77 24.37 -6.15
CA LEU A 295 -4.60 22.92 -6.21
C LEU A 295 -3.32 22.59 -7.03
N GLY A 296 -2.45 21.76 -6.48
CA GLY A 296 -1.33 21.13 -7.18
C GLY A 296 -1.68 19.73 -7.65
N ARG A 297 -0.71 19.06 -8.28
CA ARG A 297 -0.84 17.65 -8.70
C ARG A 297 -1.22 16.73 -7.53
N ASP A 298 -0.58 16.91 -6.38
CA ASP A 298 -0.75 16.08 -5.19
C ASP A 298 -2.07 16.32 -4.45
N ASP A 299 -2.84 17.31 -4.83
CA ASP A 299 -4.14 17.61 -4.22
C ASP A 299 -5.29 16.75 -4.79
N PHE A 300 -5.01 15.98 -5.83
CA PHE A 300 -5.98 15.11 -6.46
C PHE A 300 -5.74 13.64 -6.10
N VAL A 301 -6.81 12.90 -5.84
CA VAL A 301 -6.81 11.45 -5.82
C VAL A 301 -7.36 10.96 -7.15
N VAL A 302 -6.53 10.25 -7.90
CA VAL A 302 -6.91 9.73 -9.21
C VAL A 302 -7.80 8.50 -9.03
N ARG A 303 -8.93 8.50 -9.73
CA ARG A 303 -9.95 7.47 -9.68
C ARG A 303 -10.06 6.74 -11.02
N LEU A 304 -10.39 5.45 -10.94
CA LEU A 304 -10.65 4.66 -12.13
C LEU A 304 -12.02 5.01 -12.70
N THR A 305 -12.08 5.22 -14.01
CA THR A 305 -13.32 5.30 -14.76
C THR A 305 -13.78 3.87 -15.08
N LEU A 306 -14.89 3.45 -14.46
CA LEU A 306 -15.46 2.12 -14.64
C LEU A 306 -16.27 2.01 -15.95
N GLY A 307 -16.81 3.12 -16.42
CA GLY A 307 -17.60 3.17 -17.64
C GLY A 307 -17.92 4.58 -18.09
N VAL A 308 -18.26 4.67 -19.37
CA VAL A 308 -18.75 5.89 -20.02
C VAL A 308 -20.06 5.51 -20.71
N ASP A 309 -21.14 6.14 -20.31
CA ASP A 309 -22.44 6.01 -20.97
C ASP A 309 -22.52 7.03 -22.11
N GLN A 310 -22.59 6.55 -23.35
CA GLN A 310 -22.60 7.41 -24.53
C GLN A 310 -23.94 8.16 -24.70
N ASP A 311 -25.04 7.59 -24.24
CA ASP A 311 -26.38 8.16 -24.39
C ASP A 311 -26.59 9.32 -23.42
N THR A 312 -26.26 9.10 -22.14
CA THR A 312 -26.35 10.13 -21.10
C THR A 312 -25.12 11.04 -21.08
N GLY A 313 -23.99 10.58 -21.60
CA GLY A 313 -22.72 11.28 -21.58
C GLY A 313 -22.08 11.32 -20.20
N SER A 314 -22.41 10.36 -19.32
CA SER A 314 -21.92 10.33 -17.95
C SER A 314 -20.70 9.41 -17.77
N PHE A 315 -19.90 9.68 -16.73
CA PHE A 315 -18.76 8.85 -16.32
C PHE A 315 -19.06 8.18 -14.97
N THR A 316 -18.89 6.87 -14.89
CA THR A 316 -18.99 6.13 -13.63
C THR A 316 -17.59 5.85 -13.10
N LEU A 317 -17.33 6.21 -11.84
CA LEU A 317 -16.05 6.02 -11.16
C LEU A 317 -16.11 4.86 -10.15
N ASN A 318 -14.96 4.43 -9.69
CA ASN A 318 -14.84 3.49 -8.56
C ASN A 318 -14.98 4.17 -7.18
N HIS A 319 -15.50 5.40 -7.13
CA HIS A 319 -15.57 6.22 -5.92
C HIS A 319 -16.85 7.09 -5.93
N PRO A 320 -17.52 7.27 -4.79
CA PRO A 320 -18.67 8.17 -4.70
C PRO A 320 -18.30 9.61 -5.06
N VAL A 321 -19.18 10.28 -5.80
CA VAL A 321 -19.01 11.67 -6.22
C VAL A 321 -20.27 12.48 -5.94
N ARG A 322 -20.10 13.79 -5.77
CA ARG A 322 -21.21 14.71 -5.52
C ARG A 322 -20.99 16.05 -6.23
N ALA A 323 -22.09 16.74 -6.47
CA ALA A 323 -22.02 18.11 -6.95
C ALA A 323 -21.24 19.00 -5.98
N GLY A 324 -20.47 19.96 -6.53
CA GLY A 324 -19.56 20.84 -5.79
C GLY A 324 -18.13 20.33 -5.65
N MET A 325 -17.86 19.06 -5.94
CA MET A 325 -16.48 18.57 -5.97
C MET A 325 -15.70 19.14 -7.16
N THR A 326 -14.41 19.44 -6.95
CA THR A 326 -13.49 19.82 -8.01
C THR A 326 -12.84 18.59 -8.61
N MET A 327 -12.83 18.48 -9.93
CA MET A 327 -12.16 17.43 -10.67
C MET A 327 -11.20 17.96 -11.72
N GLN A 328 -10.27 17.15 -12.15
CA GLN A 328 -9.42 17.37 -13.33
C GLN A 328 -9.18 16.05 -14.05
N PHE A 329 -9.10 16.09 -15.37
CA PHE A 329 -8.73 14.91 -16.15
C PHE A 329 -7.24 14.62 -15.98
N HIS A 330 -6.88 13.35 -15.98
CA HIS A 330 -5.52 12.85 -15.86
C HIS A 330 -5.24 11.81 -16.92
N VAL A 331 -3.99 11.64 -17.28
CA VAL A 331 -3.50 10.59 -18.17
C VAL A 331 -2.33 9.86 -17.53
N ARG A 332 -2.13 8.60 -17.89
CA ARG A 332 -0.91 7.89 -17.53
C ARG A 332 0.26 8.50 -18.29
N ASP A 333 1.31 8.83 -17.57
CA ASP A 333 2.47 9.53 -18.13
C ASP A 333 3.75 8.97 -17.53
N ALA A 334 4.46 8.14 -18.31
CA ALA A 334 5.70 7.49 -17.88
C ALA A 334 6.79 8.49 -17.50
N VAL A 335 6.92 9.57 -18.27
CA VAL A 335 7.94 10.60 -18.01
C VAL A 335 7.60 11.36 -16.72
N GLY A 336 6.36 11.82 -16.59
CA GLY A 336 5.88 12.49 -15.40
C GLY A 336 5.94 11.61 -14.16
N ALA A 337 5.60 10.32 -14.27
CA ALA A 337 5.70 9.34 -13.19
C ALA A 337 7.15 9.14 -12.73
N SER A 338 8.09 9.06 -13.67
CA SER A 338 9.52 8.91 -13.39
C SER A 338 10.11 10.16 -12.72
N GLN A 339 9.69 11.35 -13.14
CA GLN A 339 10.11 12.62 -12.53
C GLN A 339 9.55 12.77 -11.11
N ASP A 340 8.27 12.49 -10.92
CA ASP A 340 7.61 12.54 -9.62
C ASP A 340 8.27 11.60 -8.61
N LEU A 341 8.56 10.35 -9.03
CA LEU A 341 9.31 9.41 -8.20
C LEU A 341 10.70 9.94 -7.83
N SER A 342 11.39 10.62 -8.75
CA SER A 342 12.69 11.25 -8.45
C SER A 342 12.57 12.32 -7.37
N MET A 343 11.55 13.21 -7.48
CA MET A 343 11.33 14.27 -6.48
C MET A 343 11.01 13.70 -5.09
N CYS A 344 10.17 12.65 -5.01
CA CYS A 344 9.90 11.96 -3.76
C CYS A 344 11.20 11.41 -3.14
N LEU A 345 12.04 10.76 -3.95
CA LEU A 345 13.29 10.16 -3.49
C LEU A 345 14.37 11.19 -3.13
N ASP A 346 14.40 12.35 -3.79
CA ASP A 346 15.32 13.43 -3.42
C ASP A 346 15.05 13.94 -1.99
N ALA A 347 13.77 14.02 -1.60
CA ALA A 347 13.38 14.38 -0.24
C ALA A 347 13.82 13.32 0.79
N GLU A 348 13.76 12.03 0.42
CA GLU A 348 14.14 10.92 1.30
C GLU A 348 15.66 10.80 1.52
N GLN A 349 16.47 11.26 0.57
CA GLN A 349 17.94 11.29 0.72
C GLN A 349 18.43 12.26 1.80
N LEU A 350 17.60 13.21 2.20
CA LEU A 350 17.91 14.18 3.27
C LEU A 350 17.57 13.66 4.67
N ARG A 351 17.06 12.43 4.77
CA ARG A 351 16.60 11.81 6.02
C ARG A 351 17.57 10.71 6.47
N GLU A 352 17.32 10.18 7.65
CA GLU A 352 18.08 9.05 8.19
C GLU A 352 18.10 7.84 7.24
N PRO A 353 19.18 7.05 7.22
CA PRO A 353 19.29 5.88 6.38
C PRO A 353 18.12 4.90 6.53
N VAL A 354 17.71 4.31 5.41
CA VAL A 354 16.66 3.30 5.38
C VAL A 354 17.25 1.94 5.75
N VAL A 355 16.71 1.30 6.77
CA VAL A 355 17.06 -0.08 7.16
C VAL A 355 16.49 -1.09 6.18
N ALA A 356 15.24 -0.88 5.77
CA ALA A 356 14.52 -1.71 4.80
C ALA A 356 13.34 -0.95 4.20
N ALA A 357 12.83 -1.40 3.07
CA ALA A 357 11.61 -0.85 2.48
C ALA A 357 10.66 -1.95 1.96
N LEU A 358 9.36 -1.69 2.12
CA LEU A 358 8.31 -2.38 1.36
C LEU A 358 7.90 -1.49 0.19
N LEU A 359 8.04 -1.99 -1.02
CA LEU A 359 7.64 -1.29 -2.24
C LEU A 359 6.31 -1.84 -2.76
N LEU A 360 5.32 -0.98 -2.84
CA LEU A 360 3.97 -1.30 -3.24
C LEU A 360 3.64 -0.45 -4.48
N THR A 361 3.60 -1.07 -5.66
CA THR A 361 3.36 -0.36 -6.90
C THR A 361 2.00 -0.77 -7.49
N CYS A 362 1.37 0.13 -8.23
CA CYS A 362 0.16 -0.27 -8.94
C CYS A 362 0.48 -1.29 -10.04
N SER A 363 -0.38 -2.29 -10.22
CA SER A 363 -0.30 -3.26 -11.31
C SER A 363 -0.30 -2.62 -12.71
N SER A 364 -0.66 -1.36 -12.81
CA SER A 364 -0.60 -0.59 -14.07
C SER A 364 0.76 0.07 -14.35
N ARG A 365 1.71 -0.02 -13.43
CA ARG A 365 3.10 0.47 -13.58
C ARG A 365 3.98 -0.61 -14.22
N GLY A 366 5.27 -0.62 -13.93
CA GLY A 366 6.21 -1.58 -14.49
C GLY A 366 6.23 -1.52 -16.02
N SER A 367 6.29 -2.68 -16.68
CA SER A 367 6.33 -2.76 -18.13
C SER A 367 5.11 -2.16 -18.84
N ARG A 368 3.95 -2.10 -18.18
CA ARG A 368 2.73 -1.50 -18.73
C ARG A 368 2.80 0.02 -18.87
N LEU A 369 3.58 0.69 -18.03
CA LEU A 369 3.74 2.15 -18.05
C LEU A 369 5.05 2.54 -18.71
N PHE A 370 6.15 1.88 -18.36
CA PHE A 370 7.51 2.28 -18.75
C PHE A 370 8.04 1.52 -19.97
N GLY A 371 7.31 0.50 -20.45
CA GLY A 371 7.75 -0.36 -21.55
C GLY A 371 8.82 -1.40 -21.14
N ALA A 372 9.31 -1.33 -19.90
CA ALA A 372 10.30 -2.25 -19.34
C ALA A 372 9.99 -2.48 -17.85
N ALA A 373 10.31 -3.67 -17.35
CA ALA A 373 10.28 -3.99 -15.93
C ALA A 373 11.43 -3.30 -15.17
N ASN A 374 11.36 -3.35 -13.84
CA ASN A 374 12.40 -2.89 -12.89
C ASN A 374 12.55 -1.37 -12.74
N HIS A 375 11.79 -0.56 -13.45
CA HIS A 375 11.96 0.91 -13.40
C HIS A 375 11.87 1.46 -11.98
N ASP A 376 10.80 1.13 -11.27
CA ASP A 376 10.56 1.67 -9.92
C ASP A 376 11.54 1.05 -8.91
N ALA A 377 11.73 -0.26 -8.96
CA ALA A 377 12.62 -1.00 -8.06
C ALA A 377 14.08 -0.54 -8.18
N GLU A 378 14.62 -0.44 -9.40
CA GLU A 378 16.00 0.04 -9.63
C GLU A 378 16.18 1.49 -9.17
N LYS A 379 15.22 2.35 -9.49
CA LYS A 379 15.31 3.77 -9.15
C LYS A 379 15.26 4.00 -7.65
N ILE A 380 14.36 3.31 -6.94
CA ILE A 380 14.22 3.39 -5.48
C ILE A 380 15.44 2.80 -4.80
N SER A 381 15.85 1.59 -5.17
CA SER A 381 17.02 0.94 -4.59
C SER A 381 18.26 1.81 -4.70
N ARG A 382 18.54 2.33 -5.90
CA ARG A 382 19.70 3.20 -6.14
C ARG A 382 19.68 4.48 -5.32
N ARG A 383 18.52 5.14 -5.21
CA ARG A 383 18.38 6.42 -4.51
C ARG A 383 18.38 6.28 -2.99
N LEU A 384 17.95 5.14 -2.46
CA LEU A 384 17.97 4.83 -1.04
C LEU A 384 19.27 4.14 -0.58
N ALA A 385 20.30 4.09 -1.43
CA ALA A 385 21.60 3.45 -1.15
C ALA A 385 21.52 1.92 -0.95
N GLY A 386 20.57 1.25 -1.61
CA GLY A 386 20.48 -0.21 -1.69
C GLY A 386 20.05 -0.93 -0.40
N PRO A 387 19.06 -0.44 0.35
CA PRO A 387 18.54 -1.20 1.47
C PRO A 387 17.86 -2.49 0.96
N PRO A 388 17.69 -3.52 1.80
CA PRO A 388 16.82 -4.64 1.49
C PRO A 388 15.40 -4.17 1.17
N ILE A 389 14.91 -4.56 0.00
CA ILE A 389 13.57 -4.22 -0.47
C ILE A 389 12.83 -5.51 -0.81
N ALA A 390 11.59 -5.66 -0.35
CA ALA A 390 10.62 -6.56 -0.94
C ALA A 390 9.31 -5.83 -1.20
N GLY A 391 8.45 -6.41 -1.98
CA GLY A 391 7.17 -5.78 -2.29
C GLY A 391 6.42 -6.46 -3.39
N CYS A 392 5.44 -5.74 -3.92
CA CYS A 392 4.54 -6.30 -4.91
C CYS A 392 3.82 -5.23 -5.73
N SER A 393 3.22 -5.66 -6.83
CA SER A 393 2.18 -4.87 -7.46
C SER A 393 0.84 -5.03 -6.75
N CYS A 394 0.10 -3.93 -6.61
CA CYS A 394 -1.18 -3.83 -5.92
C CYS A 394 -2.31 -3.45 -6.87
N ALA A 395 -3.54 -3.77 -6.49
CA ALA A 395 -4.74 -3.24 -7.14
C ALA A 395 -5.09 -1.81 -6.68
N GLY A 396 -4.39 -1.31 -5.66
CA GLY A 396 -4.43 0.03 -5.12
C GLY A 396 -3.46 0.14 -3.95
N GLU A 397 -2.84 1.31 -3.76
CA GLU A 397 -1.84 1.58 -2.74
C GLU A 397 -2.39 2.48 -1.65
N PHE A 398 -2.07 2.16 -0.38
CA PHE A 398 -2.42 3.02 0.76
C PHE A 398 -1.31 4.04 0.98
N ALA A 399 -1.67 5.31 0.98
CA ALA A 399 -0.73 6.37 1.23
C ALA A 399 -1.33 7.49 2.09
N ILE A 400 -0.50 8.05 2.95
CA ILE A 400 -0.89 9.05 3.92
C ILE A 400 -0.71 10.44 3.30
N ARG A 401 -1.75 11.27 3.43
CA ARG A 401 -1.70 12.69 3.12
C ARG A 401 -2.40 13.47 4.23
N GLU A 402 -1.71 14.44 4.83
CA GLU A 402 -2.27 15.31 5.87
C GLU A 402 -3.00 14.53 6.98
N HIS A 403 -2.35 13.49 7.53
CA HIS A 403 -2.87 12.62 8.60
C HIS A 403 -4.03 11.70 8.21
N ARG A 404 -4.38 11.61 6.93
CA ARG A 404 -5.40 10.69 6.41
C ARG A 404 -4.81 9.74 5.40
N THR A 405 -5.32 8.52 5.40
CA THR A 405 -4.95 7.48 4.46
C THR A 405 -5.92 7.47 3.29
N TYR A 406 -5.37 7.48 2.09
CA TYR A 406 -6.13 7.39 0.84
C TYR A 406 -5.70 6.16 0.06
N VAL A 407 -6.66 5.57 -0.65
CA VAL A 407 -6.38 4.53 -1.64
C VAL A 407 -6.07 5.21 -2.97
N HIS A 408 -4.87 4.97 -3.47
CA HIS A 408 -4.40 5.50 -4.74
C HIS A 408 -4.38 4.41 -5.80
N CYS A 409 -4.52 4.84 -7.06
CA CYS A 409 -4.31 4.00 -8.24
C CYS A 409 -3.18 4.60 -9.09
N HIS A 410 -2.53 3.77 -9.88
CA HIS A 410 -1.43 4.17 -10.77
C HIS A 410 -0.23 4.77 -10.03
N ALA A 411 -0.08 4.51 -8.75
CA ALA A 411 0.97 5.07 -7.91
C ALA A 411 2.08 4.06 -7.61
N ALA A 412 3.19 4.55 -7.09
CA ALA A 412 4.19 3.76 -6.36
C ALA A 412 4.28 4.30 -4.95
N SER A 413 4.07 3.44 -3.96
CA SER A 413 4.20 3.74 -2.55
C SER A 413 5.34 2.92 -1.95
N ALA A 414 6.15 3.54 -1.12
CA ALA A 414 7.15 2.83 -0.34
C ALA A 414 6.93 3.08 1.15
N VAL A 415 7.06 2.01 1.93
CA VAL A 415 7.09 2.05 3.39
C VAL A 415 8.52 1.80 3.82
N MET A 416 9.13 2.75 4.51
CA MET A 416 10.52 2.69 4.92
C MET A 416 10.62 2.50 6.43
N PHE A 417 11.46 1.57 6.82
CA PHE A 417 11.84 1.32 8.20
C PHE A 417 13.16 2.02 8.48
N ARG A 418 13.19 2.86 9.51
CA ARG A 418 14.40 3.58 9.93
C ARG A 418 14.67 3.34 11.41
N ALA A 419 15.94 3.27 11.78
CA ALA A 419 16.31 3.27 13.18
C ALA A 419 15.96 4.62 13.81
N LEU A 420 15.41 4.58 15.02
CA LEU A 420 15.35 5.78 15.85
C LEU A 420 16.66 5.88 16.62
N HIS A 421 17.39 6.97 16.43
CA HIS A 421 18.51 7.28 17.28
C HIS A 421 18.02 7.68 18.67
N PRO A 422 18.67 7.23 19.74
CA PRO A 422 18.29 7.57 21.11
C PRO A 422 18.46 9.05 21.42
#